data_4f6f729168fcfba4fd98f7186a0ff533
#
_entry.id   4f6f729168fcfba4fd98f7186a0ff533
#
_cell.length_a   1.000
_cell.length_b   1.000
_cell.length_c   1.000
_cell.angle_alpha   90.00
_cell.angle_beta   90.00
_cell.angle_gamma   90.00
#
_symmetry.space_group_name_H-M   'P 1'
#
loop_
_entity.id
_entity.type
_entity.pdbx_description
1 polymer ?
#
loop_
_entity_poly.entity_id
_entity_poly.type
_entity_poly.pdbx_seq_one_letter_code
_entity_poly.pdbx_strand_id
1 'polypeptide(L)'
;IEVLRSKTLVKEVVNYLNLYVTYKDEDLIPSKELYKTSPVQVNMTPQEAEKLKKDIVVEMVVQPQGSLDVNVKMDDREIQKHFEKLPAILPTDRGTISFFQATDSIPVEGASSVQGARHITATISCPMNVARGYCGNLVIVPTSQTTSVVTVSLKNSSLRRGQDFINQLLEMYNRNTNNDKNEIAQKTAEFIDERIGIISKELGSTEADLETFKRDAGITDLSSDAQIALSCLLYT
;
A
#
# COMPACT_ATOMS: atom_id res chain seq x y z
N ILE A 1 -2.30 2.74 -16.31
CA ILE A 1 -1.24 3.77 -16.19
C ILE A 1 -1.59 4.77 -15.09
N GLU A 2 -2.78 5.35 -15.09
CA GLU A 2 -3.20 6.34 -14.08
C GLU A 2 -3.18 5.79 -12.64
N VAL A 3 -3.58 4.53 -12.44
CA VAL A 3 -3.56 3.87 -11.13
C VAL A 3 -2.16 3.80 -10.54
N LEU A 4 -1.13 3.50 -11.37
CA LEU A 4 0.27 3.49 -10.93
C LEU A 4 0.80 4.87 -10.51
N ARG A 5 0.22 5.96 -11.02
CA ARG A 5 0.52 7.36 -10.61
C ARG A 5 -0.40 7.88 -9.52
N SER A 6 -1.30 7.04 -9.01
CA SER A 6 -2.19 7.43 -7.92
C SER A 6 -1.39 7.86 -6.69
N LYS A 7 -1.71 9.04 -6.16
CA LYS A 7 -1.08 9.57 -4.94
C LYS A 7 -1.28 8.64 -3.75
N THR A 8 -2.40 7.91 -3.71
CA THR A 8 -2.71 6.97 -2.64
C THR A 8 -1.76 5.78 -2.70
N LEU A 9 -1.61 5.15 -3.87
CA LEU A 9 -0.70 4.02 -4.05
C LEU A 9 0.76 4.40 -3.79
N VAL A 10 1.20 5.55 -4.32
CA VAL A 10 2.56 6.07 -4.09
C VAL A 10 2.79 6.37 -2.61
N LYS A 11 1.80 6.93 -1.90
CA LYS A 11 1.87 7.18 -0.46
C LYS A 11 1.97 5.88 0.34
N GLU A 12 1.23 4.84 -0.03
CA GLU A 12 1.35 3.52 0.60
C GLU A 12 2.78 2.97 0.47
N VAL A 13 3.38 3.09 -0.72
CA VAL A 13 4.78 2.70 -0.94
C VAL A 13 5.74 3.52 -0.08
N VAL A 14 5.56 4.84 -0.04
CA VAL A 14 6.37 5.76 0.78
C VAL A 14 6.29 5.37 2.26
N ASN A 15 5.10 5.04 2.75
CA ASN A 15 4.88 4.62 4.14
C ASN A 15 5.51 3.25 4.40
N TYR A 16 5.33 2.29 3.50
CA TYR A 16 5.85 0.92 3.66
C TYR A 16 7.38 0.89 3.71
N LEU A 17 8.04 1.64 2.83
CA LEU A 17 9.49 1.72 2.77
C LEU A 17 10.10 2.80 3.68
N ASN A 18 9.30 3.51 4.48
CA ASN A 18 9.71 4.63 5.32
C ASN A 18 10.50 5.72 4.56
N LEU A 19 10.11 5.99 3.30
CA LEU A 19 10.82 6.94 2.43
C LEU A 19 10.65 8.41 2.86
N TYR A 20 9.79 8.68 3.82
CA TYR A 20 9.62 10.00 4.42
C TYR A 20 10.73 10.35 5.41
N VAL A 21 11.62 9.39 5.73
CA VAL A 21 12.87 9.65 6.46
C VAL A 21 14.04 9.57 5.49
N THR A 22 14.84 10.64 5.43
CA THR A 22 16.04 10.70 4.59
C THR A 22 17.26 10.89 5.47
N TYR A 23 18.36 10.22 5.14
CA TYR A 23 19.61 10.28 5.89
C TYR A 23 20.71 10.87 5.04
N LYS A 24 21.49 11.78 5.61
CA LYS A 24 22.70 12.36 5.00
C LYS A 24 23.88 12.16 5.93
N ASP A 25 25.01 11.77 5.37
CA ASP A 25 26.28 11.74 6.05
C ASP A 25 26.94 13.12 5.88
N GLU A 26 27.23 13.81 6.97
CA GLU A 26 27.85 15.13 6.93
C GLU A 26 29.40 15.04 6.88
N ASP A 27 29.95 13.89 7.27
CA ASP A 27 31.40 13.66 7.25
C ASP A 27 31.93 13.42 5.82
N LEU A 28 31.04 13.16 4.84
CA LEU A 28 31.39 12.95 3.44
C LEU A 28 31.16 14.21 2.58
N ILE A 29 32.17 14.61 1.82
CA ILE A 29 32.08 15.71 0.85
C ILE A 29 32.22 15.14 -0.57
N PRO A 30 31.18 15.22 -1.47
CA PRO A 30 29.82 15.73 -1.22
C PRO A 30 29.01 14.82 -0.30
N SER A 31 28.10 15.42 0.49
CA SER A 31 27.24 14.66 1.40
C SER A 31 26.41 13.62 0.63
N LYS A 32 26.49 12.34 1.06
CA LYS A 32 25.84 11.23 0.39
C LYS A 32 24.59 10.82 1.15
N GLU A 33 23.51 10.54 0.39
CA GLU A 33 22.31 9.95 0.98
C GLU A 33 22.59 8.50 1.38
N LEU A 34 22.35 8.16 2.65
CA LEU A 34 22.69 6.85 3.23
C LEU A 34 21.55 5.82 3.11
N TYR A 35 20.32 6.21 2.82
CA TYR A 35 19.15 5.31 2.74
C TYR A 35 19.19 4.18 3.81
N LYS A 36 19.33 2.89 3.38
CA LYS A 36 19.42 1.72 4.28
C LYS A 36 20.82 1.50 4.88
N THR A 37 21.82 2.26 4.47
CA THR A 37 23.22 2.11 4.97
C THR A 37 23.52 2.99 6.19
N SER A 38 22.53 3.73 6.69
CA SER A 38 22.67 4.50 7.93
C SER A 38 22.87 3.54 9.12
N PRO A 39 23.86 3.77 10.00
CA PRO A 39 24.08 2.94 11.18
C PRO A 39 22.96 3.05 12.22
N VAL A 40 22.22 4.14 12.21
CA VAL A 40 21.05 4.36 13.05
C VAL A 40 19.84 4.62 12.17
N GLN A 41 18.76 3.91 12.43
CA GLN A 41 17.47 4.13 11.79
C GLN A 41 16.55 4.91 12.72
N VAL A 42 15.94 5.95 12.17
CA VAL A 42 14.96 6.79 12.84
C VAL A 42 13.58 6.39 12.33
N ASN A 43 12.67 6.13 13.23
CA ASN A 43 11.30 5.79 12.89
C ASN A 43 10.32 6.70 13.66
N MET A 44 9.33 7.17 12.94
CA MET A 44 8.16 7.88 13.45
C MET A 44 6.94 7.27 12.80
N THR A 45 5.82 7.13 13.50
CA THR A 45 4.64 6.51 12.88
C THR A 45 4.16 7.35 11.68
N PRO A 46 3.73 6.72 10.57
CA PRO A 46 3.23 7.45 9.39
C PRO A 46 2.08 8.40 9.73
N GLN A 47 1.24 8.02 10.70
CA GLN A 47 0.11 8.84 11.15
C GLN A 47 0.53 10.12 11.87
N GLU A 48 1.62 10.08 12.63
CA GLU A 48 2.21 11.25 13.27
C GLU A 48 2.96 12.10 12.26
N ALA A 49 3.72 11.47 11.36
CA ALA A 49 4.44 12.15 10.29
C ALA A 49 3.50 12.90 9.32
N GLU A 50 2.27 12.41 9.10
CA GLU A 50 1.27 13.11 8.28
C GLU A 50 0.80 14.44 8.87
N LYS A 51 0.85 14.59 10.17
CA LYS A 51 0.46 15.82 10.88
C LYS A 51 1.54 16.90 10.82
N LEU A 52 2.73 16.57 10.33
CA LEU A 52 3.84 17.51 10.24
C LEU A 52 3.55 18.58 9.20
N LYS A 53 3.63 19.84 9.61
CA LYS A 53 3.54 21.01 8.72
C LYS A 53 4.91 21.39 8.15
N LYS A 54 5.98 21.15 8.91
CA LYS A 54 7.38 21.35 8.54
C LYS A 54 8.17 20.10 8.84
N ASP A 55 9.26 19.91 8.14
CA ASP A 55 10.17 18.79 8.33
C ASP A 55 10.84 18.86 9.71
N ILE A 56 11.06 17.70 10.32
CA ILE A 56 11.84 17.56 11.54
C ILE A 56 13.25 17.18 11.15
N VAL A 57 14.23 17.94 11.61
CA VAL A 57 15.65 17.64 11.38
C VAL A 57 16.22 17.02 12.67
N VAL A 58 16.81 15.86 12.53
CA VAL A 58 17.42 15.09 13.63
C VAL A 58 18.90 14.94 13.34
N GLU A 59 19.71 15.71 14.03
CA GLU A 59 21.16 15.60 13.98
C GLU A 59 21.59 14.52 14.98
N MET A 60 22.36 13.56 14.52
CA MET A 60 22.80 12.42 15.31
C MET A 60 24.32 12.28 15.26
N VAL A 61 24.93 12.11 16.43
CA VAL A 61 26.33 11.76 16.55
C VAL A 61 26.42 10.35 17.12
N VAL A 62 26.81 9.42 16.26
CA VAL A 62 26.96 8.01 16.61
C VAL A 62 28.37 7.76 17.08
N GLN A 63 28.51 7.40 18.35
CA GLN A 63 29.80 7.07 18.96
C GLN A 63 30.22 5.63 18.65
N PRO A 64 31.50 5.32 18.53
CA PRO A 64 32.00 3.95 18.30
C PRO A 64 31.58 2.94 19.38
N GLN A 65 31.28 3.44 20.57
CA GLN A 65 30.85 2.62 21.74
C GLN A 65 29.37 2.29 21.72
N GLY A 66 28.60 2.78 20.71
CA GLY A 66 27.17 2.52 20.55
C GLY A 66 26.26 3.52 21.26
N SER A 67 26.82 4.55 21.90
CA SER A 67 26.03 5.67 22.42
C SER A 67 25.63 6.64 21.28
N LEU A 68 24.51 7.33 21.47
CA LEU A 68 23.91 8.22 20.50
C LEU A 68 23.58 9.56 21.13
N ASP A 69 24.18 10.63 20.59
CA ASP A 69 23.81 12.00 20.90
C ASP A 69 22.83 12.48 19.83
N VAL A 70 21.67 12.96 20.25
CA VAL A 70 20.60 13.39 19.35
C VAL A 70 20.27 14.83 19.63
N ASN A 71 20.20 15.62 18.56
CA ASN A 71 19.71 16.97 18.57
C ASN A 71 18.53 17.09 17.57
N VAL A 72 17.32 17.22 18.09
CA VAL A 72 16.08 17.29 17.28
C VAL A 72 15.66 18.74 17.13
N LYS A 73 15.67 19.24 15.91
CA LYS A 73 15.23 20.59 15.54
C LYS A 73 13.82 20.55 14.96
N MET A 74 12.88 21.16 15.66
CA MET A 74 11.47 21.26 15.28
C MET A 74 11.01 22.70 15.36
N ASP A 75 10.68 23.33 14.23
CA ASP A 75 10.28 24.74 14.15
C ASP A 75 11.27 25.66 14.93
N ASP A 76 10.83 26.20 16.07
CA ASP A 76 11.62 27.09 16.94
C ASP A 76 12.13 26.38 18.21
N ARG A 77 12.01 25.05 18.28
CA ARG A 77 12.43 24.25 19.45
C ARG A 77 13.54 23.29 19.08
N GLU A 78 14.48 23.17 19.98
CA GLU A 78 15.61 22.25 19.88
C GLU A 78 15.61 21.37 21.15
N ILE A 79 15.68 20.04 20.93
CA ILE A 79 15.70 19.05 22.02
C ILE A 79 16.99 18.26 21.88
N GLN A 80 17.88 18.40 22.86
CA GLN A 80 19.11 17.61 22.93
C GLN A 80 18.94 16.49 23.94
N LYS A 81 19.36 15.27 23.55
CA LYS A 81 19.34 14.10 24.43
C LYS A 81 20.48 13.15 24.10
N HIS A 82 21.05 12.60 25.18
CA HIS A 82 22.06 11.55 25.10
C HIS A 82 21.41 10.19 25.42
N PHE A 83 21.75 9.16 24.65
CA PHE A 83 21.33 7.78 24.85
C PHE A 83 22.56 6.89 24.93
N GLU A 84 22.68 6.13 26.03
CA GLU A 84 23.81 5.20 26.23
C GLU A 84 23.68 3.94 25.35
N LYS A 85 22.47 3.53 25.03
CA LYS A 85 22.17 2.29 24.27
C LYS A 85 20.97 2.50 23.35
N LEU A 86 20.96 1.77 22.22
CA LEU A 86 19.83 1.59 21.33
C LEU A 86 19.16 0.20 21.58
N PRO A 87 17.85 0.05 21.39
CA PRO A 87 16.90 1.06 20.89
C PRO A 87 16.54 2.13 21.93
N ALA A 88 16.27 3.35 21.46
CA ALA A 88 15.90 4.49 22.27
C ALA A 88 14.63 5.18 21.75
N ILE A 89 13.88 5.83 22.64
CA ILE A 89 12.63 6.50 22.30
C ILE A 89 12.67 7.93 22.85
N LEU A 90 12.32 8.88 21.99
CA LEU A 90 12.19 10.28 22.30
C LEU A 90 10.76 10.75 22.06
N PRO A 91 9.95 10.94 23.11
CA PRO A 91 8.65 11.56 22.95
C PRO A 91 8.82 13.07 22.65
N THR A 92 8.10 13.55 21.65
CA THR A 92 8.09 14.96 21.26
C THR A 92 6.63 15.45 21.18
N ASP A 93 6.43 16.76 21.13
CA ASP A 93 5.10 17.39 20.99
C ASP A 93 4.41 17.04 19.65
N ARG A 94 5.17 16.54 18.66
CA ARG A 94 4.66 16.19 17.33
C ARG A 94 4.51 14.70 17.09
N GLY A 95 4.95 13.88 18.05
CA GLY A 95 4.90 12.43 17.99
C GLY A 95 6.13 11.80 18.61
N THR A 96 6.20 10.49 18.54
CA THR A 96 7.27 9.69 19.15
C THR A 96 8.31 9.31 18.10
N ILE A 97 9.55 9.69 18.33
CA ILE A 97 10.69 9.33 17.49
C ILE A 97 11.42 8.17 18.14
N SER A 98 11.60 7.08 17.40
CA SER A 98 12.31 5.88 17.86
C SER A 98 13.60 5.73 17.07
N PHE A 99 14.67 5.33 17.78
CA PHE A 99 16.00 5.12 17.22
C PHE A 99 16.37 3.65 17.37
N PHE A 100 16.79 3.02 16.26
CA PHE A 100 17.20 1.63 16.21
C PHE A 100 18.58 1.51 15.63
N GLN A 101 19.35 0.56 16.12
CA GLN A 101 20.62 0.19 15.49
C GLN A 101 20.32 -0.58 14.21
N ALA A 102 20.91 -0.18 13.08
CA ALA A 102 20.75 -0.92 11.83
C ALA A 102 21.50 -2.24 11.91
N THR A 103 20.77 -3.35 11.76
CA THR A 103 21.34 -4.71 11.80
C THR A 103 22.09 -5.04 10.50
N ASP A 104 21.74 -4.41 9.39
CA ASP A 104 22.25 -4.65 8.03
C ASP A 104 23.07 -3.47 7.50
N SER A 105 23.87 -2.82 8.34
CA SER A 105 24.81 -1.81 7.83
C SER A 105 25.87 -2.52 6.98
N ILE A 106 25.58 -2.67 5.67
CA ILE A 106 26.57 -3.08 4.68
C ILE A 106 27.69 -2.04 4.74
N PRO A 107 28.96 -2.43 4.98
CA PRO A 107 30.05 -1.50 4.96
C PRO A 107 30.02 -0.75 3.63
N VAL A 108 29.94 0.56 3.68
CA VAL A 108 30.07 1.39 2.46
C VAL A 108 31.50 1.18 1.98
N GLU A 109 31.68 0.54 0.82
CA GLU A 109 32.99 0.43 0.16
C GLU A 109 33.55 1.85 -0.01
N GLY A 110 34.65 2.13 0.64
CA GLY A 110 35.29 3.45 0.67
C GLY A 110 35.11 4.25 1.97
N ALA A 111 34.29 3.80 2.92
CA ALA A 111 34.37 4.29 4.28
C ALA A 111 35.61 3.64 4.93
N SER A 112 36.75 4.28 4.80
CA SER A 112 37.89 4.03 5.69
C SER A 112 37.31 3.93 7.09
N SER A 113 37.76 2.93 7.85
CA SER A 113 37.45 2.75 9.27
C SER A 113 37.78 4.03 10.03
N VAL A 114 36.87 5.00 9.98
CA VAL A 114 36.97 6.22 10.78
C VAL A 114 36.69 5.77 12.20
N GLN A 115 37.75 5.63 12.99
CA GLN A 115 37.69 5.35 14.43
C GLN A 115 37.14 6.57 15.21
N GLY A 116 36.16 7.30 14.63
CA GLY A 116 35.59 8.51 15.19
C GLY A 116 34.06 8.48 15.28
N ALA A 117 33.51 9.45 15.98
CA ALA A 117 32.09 9.70 15.97
C ALA A 117 31.61 10.04 14.55
N ARG A 118 30.45 9.52 14.13
CA ARG A 118 29.84 9.81 12.82
C ARG A 118 28.69 10.78 12.97
N HIS A 119 28.73 11.83 12.15
CA HIS A 119 27.67 12.85 12.11
C HIS A 119 26.66 12.54 11.01
N ILE A 120 25.45 12.22 11.42
CA ILE A 120 24.35 11.84 10.50
C ILE A 120 23.17 12.74 10.75
N THR A 121 22.66 13.34 9.69
CA THR A 121 21.43 14.12 9.74
C THR A 121 20.29 13.33 9.12
N ALA A 122 19.26 13.03 9.92
CA ALA A 122 17.99 12.48 9.45
C ALA A 122 16.95 13.58 9.31
N THR A 123 16.24 13.60 8.21
CA THR A 123 15.12 14.52 7.99
C THR A 123 13.84 13.72 7.86
N ILE A 124 12.86 14.03 8.72
CA ILE A 124 11.52 13.42 8.70
C ILE A 124 10.57 14.42 8.04
N SER A 125 10.01 14.03 6.90
CA SER A 125 9.09 14.86 6.11
C SER A 125 7.68 14.30 6.13
N CYS A 126 6.67 15.12 5.81
CA CYS A 126 5.31 14.62 5.66
C CYS A 126 5.21 13.60 4.51
N PRO A 127 4.71 12.37 4.75
CA PRO A 127 4.64 11.31 3.74
C PRO A 127 3.90 11.73 2.47
N MET A 128 2.84 12.54 2.60
CA MET A 128 2.09 13.06 1.45
C MET A 128 2.94 13.98 0.56
N ASN A 129 3.81 14.81 1.16
CA ASN A 129 4.69 15.70 0.40
C ASN A 129 5.76 14.91 -0.35
N VAL A 130 6.32 13.90 0.31
CA VAL A 130 7.28 12.96 -0.29
C VAL A 130 6.61 12.20 -1.45
N ALA A 131 5.39 11.68 -1.25
CA ALA A 131 4.64 11.00 -2.29
C ALA A 131 4.38 11.89 -3.51
N ARG A 132 4.05 13.18 -3.30
CA ARG A 132 3.93 14.16 -4.40
C ARG A 132 5.22 14.33 -5.17
N GLY A 133 6.36 14.38 -4.47
CA GLY A 133 7.69 14.44 -5.09
C GLY A 133 7.96 13.22 -5.97
N TYR A 134 7.66 12.02 -5.46
CA TYR A 134 7.79 10.78 -6.24
C TYR A 134 6.85 10.76 -7.45
N CYS A 135 5.59 11.16 -7.30
CA CYS A 135 4.65 11.27 -8.43
C CYS A 135 5.13 12.23 -9.53
N GLY A 136 5.80 13.32 -9.14
CA GLY A 136 6.38 14.28 -10.10
C GLY A 136 7.58 13.74 -10.86
N ASN A 137 8.38 12.88 -10.22
CA ASN A 137 9.58 12.28 -10.81
C ASN A 137 9.33 10.93 -11.48
N LEU A 138 8.11 10.37 -11.35
CA LEU A 138 7.71 9.10 -11.92
C LEU A 138 7.17 9.31 -13.33
N VAL A 139 7.82 8.72 -14.30
CA VAL A 139 7.42 8.74 -15.71
C VAL A 139 6.96 7.35 -16.11
N ILE A 140 5.72 7.25 -16.59
CA ILE A 140 5.11 5.99 -17.05
C ILE A 140 4.62 6.21 -18.45
N VAL A 141 5.22 5.52 -19.42
CA VAL A 141 4.87 5.62 -20.84
C VAL A 141 4.62 4.24 -21.43
N PRO A 142 3.64 4.06 -22.31
CA PRO A 142 3.49 2.83 -23.07
C PRO A 142 4.66 2.69 -24.03
N THR A 143 5.19 1.48 -24.15
CA THR A 143 6.32 1.20 -25.08
C THR A 143 5.90 1.32 -26.54
N SER A 144 4.62 1.02 -26.85
CA SER A 144 4.01 1.18 -28.17
C SER A 144 2.49 1.33 -28.00
N GLN A 145 1.82 1.91 -28.99
CA GLN A 145 0.36 2.07 -29.01
C GLN A 145 -0.41 0.74 -29.08
N THR A 146 0.26 -0.32 -29.53
CA THR A 146 -0.35 -1.64 -29.77
C THR A 146 0.02 -2.68 -28.72
N THR A 147 0.89 -2.34 -27.74
CA THR A 147 1.35 -3.28 -26.73
C THR A 147 0.82 -2.95 -25.34
N SER A 148 0.58 -4.00 -24.55
CA SER A 148 0.24 -3.86 -23.12
C SER A 148 1.45 -3.61 -22.22
N VAL A 149 2.63 -3.32 -22.81
CA VAL A 149 3.88 -3.10 -22.09
C VAL A 149 4.05 -1.62 -21.78
N VAL A 150 4.34 -1.30 -20.53
CA VAL A 150 4.63 0.07 -20.08
C VAL A 150 6.06 0.14 -19.55
N THR A 151 6.72 1.25 -19.82
CA THR A 151 8.02 1.59 -19.25
C THR A 151 7.81 2.51 -18.08
N VAL A 152 8.34 2.11 -16.92
CA VAL A 152 8.31 2.90 -15.68
C VAL A 152 9.72 3.41 -15.41
N SER A 153 9.87 4.72 -15.30
CA SER A 153 11.15 5.38 -15.03
C SER A 153 11.00 6.33 -13.86
N LEU A 154 12.01 6.36 -13.00
CA LEU A 154 12.05 7.23 -11.81
C LEU A 154 13.38 7.96 -11.76
N LYS A 155 13.34 9.30 -11.61
CA LYS A 155 14.52 10.09 -11.33
C LYS A 155 14.70 10.22 -9.82
N ASN A 156 15.81 9.67 -9.28
CA ASN A 156 16.11 9.71 -7.85
C ASN A 156 17.61 9.91 -7.59
N SER A 157 17.97 10.49 -6.45
CA SER A 157 19.36 10.69 -6.01
C SER A 157 20.08 9.38 -5.67
N SER A 158 19.36 8.40 -5.14
CA SER A 158 19.89 7.08 -4.77
C SER A 158 19.30 5.99 -5.67
N LEU A 159 20.17 5.23 -6.35
CA LEU A 159 19.77 4.13 -7.22
C LEU A 159 19.00 3.04 -6.44
N ARG A 160 19.50 2.63 -5.27
CA ARG A 160 18.85 1.60 -4.43
C ARG A 160 17.46 2.03 -3.99
N ARG A 161 17.34 3.28 -3.52
CA ARG A 161 16.06 3.85 -3.11
C ARG A 161 15.06 3.88 -4.25
N GLY A 162 15.51 4.24 -5.46
CA GLY A 162 14.69 4.23 -6.67
C GLY A 162 14.25 2.83 -7.08
N GLN A 163 15.13 1.84 -7.02
CA GLN A 163 14.83 0.44 -7.32
C GLN A 163 13.84 -0.15 -6.32
N ASP A 164 14.07 0.02 -5.01
CA ASP A 164 13.16 -0.44 -3.97
C ASP A 164 11.78 0.18 -4.14
N PHE A 165 11.71 1.47 -4.47
CA PHE A 165 10.44 2.15 -4.71
C PHE A 165 9.69 1.56 -5.91
N ILE A 166 10.34 1.37 -7.06
CA ILE A 166 9.70 0.81 -8.26
C ILE A 166 9.22 -0.62 -8.00
N ASN A 167 10.06 -1.46 -7.39
CA ASN A 167 9.70 -2.84 -7.09
C ASN A 167 8.49 -2.90 -6.15
N GLN A 168 8.50 -2.10 -5.09
CA GLN A 168 7.40 -2.06 -4.13
C GLN A 168 6.12 -1.47 -4.74
N LEU A 169 6.25 -0.48 -5.64
CA LEU A 169 5.11 0.08 -6.38
C LEU A 169 4.41 -0.98 -7.23
N LEU A 170 5.19 -1.80 -7.95
CA LEU A 170 4.65 -2.88 -8.77
C LEU A 170 4.01 -3.98 -7.92
N GLU A 171 4.65 -4.35 -6.81
CA GLU A 171 4.11 -5.34 -5.87
C GLU A 171 2.77 -4.89 -5.28
N MET A 172 2.69 -3.65 -4.78
CA MET A 172 1.45 -3.09 -4.24
C MET A 172 0.37 -2.94 -5.31
N TYR A 173 0.74 -2.52 -6.52
CA TYR A 173 -0.20 -2.46 -7.62
C TYR A 173 -0.81 -3.83 -7.94
N ASN A 174 0.03 -4.88 -8.04
CA ASN A 174 -0.44 -6.24 -8.29
C ASN A 174 -1.32 -6.74 -7.15
N ARG A 175 -0.94 -6.49 -5.91
CA ARG A 175 -1.71 -6.86 -4.72
C ARG A 175 -3.09 -6.18 -4.70
N ASN A 176 -3.13 -4.87 -4.92
CA ASN A 176 -4.39 -4.11 -4.94
C ASN A 176 -5.29 -4.59 -6.09
N THR A 177 -4.72 -4.78 -7.31
CA THR A 177 -5.48 -5.30 -8.45
C THR A 177 -6.06 -6.70 -8.18
N ASN A 178 -5.30 -7.58 -7.52
CA ASN A 178 -5.80 -8.90 -7.17
C ASN A 178 -6.88 -8.84 -6.09
N ASN A 179 -6.72 -7.97 -5.09
CA ASN A 179 -7.74 -7.76 -4.07
C ASN A 179 -9.04 -7.22 -4.67
N ASP A 180 -8.96 -6.23 -5.57
CA ASP A 180 -10.12 -5.68 -6.27
C ASP A 180 -10.85 -6.76 -7.08
N LYS A 181 -10.11 -7.61 -7.81
CA LYS A 181 -10.69 -8.73 -8.57
C LYS A 181 -11.38 -9.74 -7.65
N ASN A 182 -10.75 -10.08 -6.53
CA ASN A 182 -11.32 -11.01 -5.55
C ASN A 182 -12.59 -10.42 -4.92
N GLU A 183 -12.60 -9.15 -4.58
CA GLU A 183 -13.77 -8.46 -4.04
C GLU A 183 -14.93 -8.45 -5.04
N ILE A 184 -14.65 -8.14 -6.32
CA ILE A 184 -15.66 -8.20 -7.39
C ILE A 184 -16.19 -9.63 -7.56
N ALA A 185 -15.31 -10.63 -7.56
CA ALA A 185 -15.73 -12.03 -7.69
C ALA A 185 -16.61 -12.47 -6.51
N GLN A 186 -16.26 -12.09 -5.29
CA GLN A 186 -17.04 -12.41 -4.10
C GLN A 186 -18.42 -11.73 -4.14
N LYS A 187 -18.48 -10.43 -4.43
CA LYS A 187 -19.75 -9.70 -4.56
C LYS A 187 -20.63 -10.28 -5.69
N THR A 188 -20.00 -10.74 -6.78
CA THR A 188 -20.73 -11.38 -7.88
C THR A 188 -21.31 -12.73 -7.43
N ALA A 189 -20.55 -13.53 -6.69
CA ALA A 189 -21.03 -14.80 -6.14
C ALA A 189 -22.20 -14.57 -5.17
N GLU A 190 -22.07 -13.65 -4.23
CA GLU A 190 -23.13 -13.27 -3.29
C GLU A 190 -24.41 -12.82 -4.02
N PHE A 191 -24.27 -11.99 -5.06
CA PHE A 191 -25.39 -11.56 -5.88
C PHE A 191 -26.07 -12.73 -6.62
N ILE A 192 -25.29 -13.68 -7.16
CA ILE A 192 -25.81 -14.85 -7.85
C ILE A 192 -26.57 -15.75 -6.86
N ASP A 193 -26.02 -15.99 -5.68
CA ASP A 193 -26.65 -16.81 -4.64
C ASP A 193 -27.97 -16.20 -4.16
N GLU A 194 -28.01 -14.90 -3.95
CA GLU A 194 -29.25 -14.17 -3.62
C GLU A 194 -30.29 -14.33 -4.75
N ARG A 195 -29.85 -14.16 -6.00
CA ARG A 195 -30.74 -14.27 -7.15
C ARG A 195 -31.29 -15.67 -7.36
N ILE A 196 -30.46 -16.69 -7.16
CA ILE A 196 -30.90 -18.10 -7.17
C ILE A 196 -31.94 -18.34 -6.08
N GLY A 197 -31.74 -17.82 -4.88
CA GLY A 197 -32.71 -17.92 -3.77
C GLY A 197 -34.07 -17.32 -4.11
N ILE A 198 -34.07 -16.13 -4.74
CA ILE A 198 -35.30 -15.47 -5.19
C ILE A 198 -36.02 -16.32 -6.26
N ILE A 199 -35.28 -16.73 -7.30
CA ILE A 199 -35.85 -17.52 -8.41
C ILE A 199 -36.40 -18.87 -7.91
N SER A 200 -35.67 -19.54 -7.01
CA SER A 200 -36.14 -20.82 -6.43
C SER A 200 -37.43 -20.63 -5.64
N LYS A 201 -37.57 -19.51 -4.93
CA LYS A 201 -38.80 -19.19 -4.20
C LYS A 201 -39.97 -18.90 -5.14
N GLU A 202 -39.73 -18.10 -6.19
CA GLU A 202 -40.71 -17.79 -7.21
C GLU A 202 -41.18 -19.06 -7.97
N LEU A 203 -40.20 -19.93 -8.31
CA LEU A 203 -40.50 -21.22 -8.97
C LEU A 203 -41.37 -22.10 -8.07
N GLY A 204 -40.97 -22.26 -6.80
CA GLY A 204 -41.76 -23.04 -5.84
C GLY A 204 -43.17 -22.51 -5.65
N SER A 205 -43.37 -21.18 -5.63
CA SER A 205 -44.70 -20.58 -5.59
C SER A 205 -45.49 -20.90 -6.85
N THR A 206 -44.88 -20.76 -8.03
CA THR A 206 -45.54 -21.02 -9.31
C THR A 206 -45.92 -22.50 -9.48
N GLU A 207 -45.05 -23.41 -9.01
CA GLU A 207 -45.31 -24.84 -9.01
C GLU A 207 -46.49 -25.20 -8.09
N ALA A 208 -46.58 -24.61 -6.89
CA ALA A 208 -47.67 -24.78 -5.96
C ALA A 208 -49.00 -24.23 -6.53
N ASP A 209 -48.97 -23.08 -7.17
CA ASP A 209 -50.13 -22.48 -7.85
C ASP A 209 -50.60 -23.39 -9.00
N LEU A 210 -49.68 -23.93 -9.79
CA LEU A 210 -49.96 -24.88 -10.88
C LEU A 210 -50.55 -26.18 -10.36
N GLU A 211 -50.04 -26.75 -9.26
CA GLU A 211 -50.58 -27.93 -8.63
C GLU A 211 -52.00 -27.70 -8.13
N THR A 212 -52.26 -26.55 -7.51
CA THR A 212 -53.60 -26.17 -7.05
C THR A 212 -54.56 -26.05 -8.22
N PHE A 213 -54.14 -25.35 -9.29
CA PHE A 213 -54.95 -25.23 -10.50
C PHE A 213 -55.29 -26.59 -11.13
N LYS A 214 -54.32 -27.50 -11.23
CA LYS A 214 -54.53 -28.85 -11.74
C LYS A 214 -55.53 -29.63 -10.89
N ARG A 215 -55.43 -29.52 -9.57
CA ARG A 215 -56.33 -30.17 -8.62
C ARG A 215 -57.75 -29.64 -8.76
N ASP A 216 -57.91 -28.34 -8.79
CA ASP A 216 -59.26 -27.69 -8.89
C ASP A 216 -59.91 -27.93 -10.24
N ALA A 217 -59.12 -28.01 -11.32
CA ALA A 217 -59.64 -28.30 -12.67
C ALA A 217 -59.83 -29.80 -12.94
N GLY A 218 -59.39 -30.69 -12.01
CA GLY A 218 -59.50 -32.15 -12.20
C GLY A 218 -58.59 -32.67 -13.32
N ILE A 219 -57.53 -31.93 -13.68
CA ILE A 219 -56.63 -32.26 -14.79
C ILE A 219 -55.41 -33.00 -14.24
N THR A 220 -55.24 -34.26 -14.64
CA THR A 220 -54.07 -35.06 -14.20
C THR A 220 -52.83 -34.89 -15.08
N ASP A 221 -53.06 -34.69 -16.40
CA ASP A 221 -51.99 -34.41 -17.36
C ASP A 221 -52.52 -33.52 -18.49
N LEU A 222 -51.95 -32.30 -18.61
CA LEU A 222 -52.41 -31.29 -19.56
C LEU A 222 -52.28 -31.73 -21.02
N SER A 223 -51.31 -32.55 -21.34
CA SER A 223 -51.07 -33.06 -22.71
C SER A 223 -52.07 -34.15 -23.07
N SER A 224 -52.34 -35.02 -22.13
CA SER A 224 -53.27 -36.15 -22.30
C SER A 224 -54.73 -35.63 -22.32
N ASP A 225 -55.08 -34.75 -21.42
CA ASP A 225 -56.44 -34.20 -21.32
C ASP A 225 -56.80 -33.28 -22.50
N ALA A 226 -55.83 -32.52 -23.03
CA ALA A 226 -55.98 -31.71 -24.24
C ALA A 226 -56.16 -32.62 -25.48
N GLN A 227 -55.47 -33.72 -25.55
CA GLN A 227 -55.58 -34.68 -26.63
C GLN A 227 -56.93 -35.41 -26.61
N ILE A 228 -57.46 -35.75 -25.43
CA ILE A 228 -58.77 -36.33 -25.24
C ILE A 228 -59.87 -35.34 -25.62
N ALA A 229 -59.73 -34.04 -25.19
CA ALA A 229 -60.70 -32.99 -25.56
C ALA A 229 -60.73 -32.75 -27.07
N LEU A 230 -59.52 -32.68 -27.73
CA LEU A 230 -59.42 -32.54 -29.17
C LEU A 230 -60.02 -33.75 -29.93
N SER A 231 -59.79 -34.95 -29.45
CA SER A 231 -60.38 -36.17 -30.07
C SER A 231 -61.92 -36.24 -29.93
N CYS A 232 -62.42 -35.72 -28.79
CA CYS A 232 -63.86 -35.65 -28.55
C CYS A 232 -64.55 -34.60 -29.47
N LEU A 233 -63.89 -33.50 -29.74
CA LEU A 233 -64.37 -32.47 -30.65
C LEU A 233 -64.29 -32.86 -32.13
N LEU A 234 -63.35 -33.74 -32.48
CA LEU A 234 -63.22 -34.26 -33.85
C LEU A 234 -64.18 -35.39 -34.13
N TYR A 235 -64.87 -35.98 -33.13
CA TYR A 235 -65.78 -37.09 -33.28
C TYR A 235 -67.26 -36.63 -33.27
N THR A 236 -67.56 -35.37 -33.10
CA THR A 236 -68.85 -34.73 -33.18
C THR A 236 -68.99 -33.94 -34.47
#